data_07813cf919755464f3862b9c62556634
#
_entry.id   07813cf919755464f3862b9c62556634
#
_cell.length_a   1.000
_cell.length_b   1.000
_cell.length_c   1.000
_cell.angle_alpha   90.00
_cell.angle_beta   90.00
_cell.angle_gamma   90.00
#
_symmetry.space_group_name_H-M   'P 1'
#
loop_
_entity.id
_entity.type
_entity.pdbx_description
1 polymer ?
#
loop_
_entity_poly.entity_id
_entity_poly.type
_entity_poly.pdbx_seq_one_letter_code
_entity_poly.pdbx_strand_id
1 'polypeptide(L)'
;MKRLATMAALLLACAFCLAAPGSQAQKRSVKITITNITTASGTIVLSAHDSEESFKKKKPVQTARVPASVPSVTIELSLEPGECAFCVFHDTNSDGDLNAGFMGIPKEPFGFSNYDGKGPPGNFKKHKVAIPSGTEALALEIPLVKF
;
A
#
# COMPACT_ATOMS: atom_id res chain seq x y z
N MET A 1 9.26 -75.92 35.63
CA MET A 1 9.38 -74.54 36.16
C MET A 1 9.69 -73.63 35.03
N LYS A 2 8.69 -73.03 34.43
CA LYS A 2 8.83 -72.15 33.28
C LYS A 2 8.22 -70.79 33.64
N ARG A 3 9.04 -69.80 33.76
CA ARG A 3 8.60 -68.41 34.02
C ARG A 3 8.32 -67.76 32.72
N LEU A 4 7.06 -67.43 32.45
CA LEU A 4 6.64 -66.57 31.36
C LEU A 4 6.96 -65.09 31.72
N ALA A 5 7.78 -64.47 30.93
CA ALA A 5 7.98 -63.00 30.96
C ALA A 5 7.04 -62.37 29.99
N THR A 6 6.07 -61.65 30.48
CA THR A 6 5.16 -60.85 29.74
C THR A 6 5.81 -59.48 29.44
N MET A 7 6.20 -59.23 28.18
CA MET A 7 6.63 -57.92 27.71
C MET A 7 5.39 -57.07 27.40
N ALA A 8 5.16 -56.04 28.19
CA ALA A 8 4.19 -55.00 27.91
C ALA A 8 4.80 -54.03 26.89
N ALA A 9 4.31 -54.03 25.67
CA ALA A 9 4.66 -53.06 24.66
C ALA A 9 3.88 -51.75 24.91
N LEU A 10 4.60 -50.73 25.36
CA LEU A 10 4.07 -49.37 25.54
C LEU A 10 4.04 -48.66 24.18
N LEU A 11 2.88 -48.60 23.53
CA LEU A 11 2.63 -47.82 22.32
C LEU A 11 2.56 -46.33 22.69
N LEU A 12 3.67 -45.62 22.49
CA LEU A 12 3.73 -44.16 22.59
C LEU A 12 3.15 -43.57 21.29
N ALA A 13 1.85 -43.24 21.33
CA ALA A 13 1.21 -42.50 20.24
C ALA A 13 1.73 -41.06 20.24
N CYS A 14 2.72 -40.78 19.37
CA CYS A 14 3.21 -39.46 19.12
C CYS A 14 2.14 -38.70 18.27
N ALA A 15 1.28 -37.92 18.94
CA ALA A 15 0.36 -37.01 18.27
C ALA A 15 1.19 -35.91 17.61
N PHE A 16 1.52 -36.12 16.33
CA PHE A 16 2.12 -35.09 15.48
C PHE A 16 1.05 -34.05 15.18
N CYS A 17 1.04 -33.01 16.00
CA CYS A 17 0.19 -31.82 15.75
C CYS A 17 0.72 -31.16 14.49
N LEU A 18 0.13 -31.46 13.31
CA LEU A 18 0.33 -30.69 12.10
C LEU A 18 -0.26 -29.31 12.34
N ALA A 19 0.58 -28.38 12.80
CA ALA A 19 0.27 -26.97 12.69
C ALA A 19 0.14 -26.66 11.19
N ALA A 20 -1.09 -26.46 10.71
CA ALA A 20 -1.32 -25.96 9.37
C ALA A 20 -0.53 -24.65 9.23
N PRO A 21 0.28 -24.47 8.16
CA PRO A 21 0.92 -23.20 7.93
C PRO A 21 -0.21 -22.17 7.75
N GLY A 22 -0.26 -21.20 8.67
CA GLY A 22 -1.19 -20.08 8.55
C GLY A 22 -1.03 -19.50 7.15
N SER A 23 -2.10 -19.50 6.37
CA SER A 23 -2.13 -18.90 5.04
C SER A 23 -1.81 -17.41 5.19
N GLN A 24 -0.54 -17.05 5.07
CA GLN A 24 -0.16 -15.65 4.93
C GLN A 24 -0.77 -15.17 3.63
N ALA A 25 -1.65 -14.18 3.69
CA ALA A 25 -2.21 -13.57 2.51
C ALA A 25 -1.05 -13.12 1.61
N GLN A 26 -1.02 -13.63 0.39
CA GLN A 26 0.04 -13.28 -0.56
C GLN A 26 -0.13 -11.83 -0.97
N LYS A 27 0.90 -11.02 -0.75
CA LYS A 27 0.92 -9.62 -1.18
C LYS A 27 0.75 -9.51 -2.69
N ARG A 28 0.00 -8.52 -3.11
CA ARG A 28 -0.25 -8.24 -4.51
C ARG A 28 0.63 -7.10 -5.00
N SER A 29 1.18 -7.23 -6.19
CA SER A 29 1.82 -6.12 -6.89
C SER A 29 0.74 -5.12 -7.36
N VAL A 30 0.95 -3.85 -7.03
CA VAL A 30 0.11 -2.72 -7.45
C VAL A 30 1.01 -1.74 -8.18
N LYS A 31 0.77 -1.58 -9.49
CA LYS A 31 1.47 -0.62 -10.36
C LYS A 31 0.65 0.66 -10.45
N ILE A 32 1.21 1.76 -9.99
CA ILE A 32 0.56 3.06 -9.96
C ILE A 32 1.32 3.99 -10.89
N THR A 33 0.68 4.42 -11.96
CA THR A 33 1.20 5.41 -12.90
C THR A 33 0.73 6.79 -12.46
N ILE A 34 1.67 7.65 -12.11
CA ILE A 34 1.43 9.04 -11.76
C ILE A 34 1.62 9.87 -13.03
N THR A 35 0.59 10.60 -13.43
CA THR A 35 0.54 11.39 -14.66
C THR A 35 0.47 12.89 -14.37
N ASN A 36 0.53 13.72 -15.42
CA ASN A 36 0.54 15.19 -15.32
C ASN A 36 1.77 15.74 -14.58
N ILE A 37 2.91 15.07 -14.65
CA ILE A 37 4.17 15.59 -14.13
C ILE A 37 4.70 16.62 -15.14
N THR A 38 4.83 17.87 -14.71
CA THR A 38 5.19 19.01 -15.58
C THR A 38 6.66 19.39 -15.48
N THR A 39 7.38 18.93 -14.48
CA THR A 39 8.82 19.17 -14.29
C THR A 39 9.51 17.91 -13.78
N ALA A 40 10.74 17.68 -14.24
CA ALA A 40 11.57 16.56 -13.81
C ALA A 40 12.37 16.84 -12.54
N SER A 41 12.22 18.02 -11.92
CA SER A 41 12.87 18.33 -10.65
C SER A 41 12.13 17.73 -9.46
N GLY A 42 12.87 17.40 -8.41
CA GLY A 42 12.29 16.91 -7.16
C GLY A 42 11.90 15.43 -7.18
N THR A 43 11.00 15.07 -6.30
CA THR A 43 10.66 13.68 -5.98
C THR A 43 9.14 13.48 -6.02
N ILE A 44 8.69 12.38 -6.60
CA ILE A 44 7.31 11.90 -6.47
C ILE A 44 7.24 11.05 -5.20
N VAL A 45 6.35 11.43 -4.30
CA VAL A 45 6.11 10.73 -3.02
C VAL A 45 4.74 10.10 -3.07
N LEU A 46 4.68 8.77 -3.00
CA LEU A 46 3.45 7.98 -3.01
C LEU A 46 3.28 7.30 -1.65
N SER A 47 2.12 7.46 -1.05
CA SER A 47 1.75 6.85 0.23
C SER A 47 0.50 6.00 0.08
N ALA A 48 0.52 4.79 0.66
CA ALA A 48 -0.58 3.85 0.70
C ALA A 48 -1.16 3.78 2.11
N HIS A 49 -2.48 3.90 2.23
CA HIS A 49 -3.23 3.88 3.49
C HIS A 49 -4.29 2.78 3.42
N ASP A 50 -4.28 1.86 4.37
CA ASP A 50 -5.17 0.69 4.42
C ASP A 50 -6.44 0.88 5.25
N SER A 51 -6.58 2.03 5.88
CA SER A 51 -7.69 2.33 6.78
C SER A 51 -7.96 3.82 6.90
N GLU A 52 -9.16 4.15 7.35
CA GLU A 52 -9.56 5.52 7.68
C GLU A 52 -8.63 6.16 8.74
N GLU A 53 -8.21 5.35 9.72
CA GLU A 53 -7.31 5.80 10.79
C GLU A 53 -5.92 6.13 10.23
N SER A 54 -5.34 5.24 9.43
CA SER A 54 -4.06 5.44 8.74
C SER A 54 -4.09 6.71 7.88
N PHE A 55 -5.18 6.92 7.16
CA PHE A 55 -5.38 8.09 6.30
C PHE A 55 -5.48 9.39 7.12
N LYS A 56 -6.34 9.42 8.15
CA LYS A 56 -6.51 10.60 9.03
C LYS A 56 -5.26 10.97 9.81
N LYS A 57 -4.56 9.97 10.34
CA LYS A 57 -3.33 10.17 11.10
C LYS A 57 -2.10 10.41 10.23
N LYS A 58 -2.24 10.36 8.90
CA LYS A 58 -1.14 10.46 7.93
C LYS A 58 -0.01 9.45 8.24
N LYS A 59 -0.39 8.24 8.63
CA LYS A 59 0.52 7.13 8.92
C LYS A 59 0.31 6.03 7.88
N PRO A 60 0.97 6.13 6.71
CA PRO A 60 0.81 5.14 5.66
C PRO A 60 1.39 3.79 6.06
N VAL A 61 0.82 2.72 5.52
CA VAL A 61 1.37 1.36 5.66
C VAL A 61 2.58 1.14 4.75
N GLN A 62 2.66 1.91 3.66
CA GLN A 62 3.81 1.92 2.76
C GLN A 62 3.97 3.28 2.10
N THR A 63 5.23 3.69 1.91
CA THR A 63 5.60 4.92 1.18
C THR A 63 6.70 4.58 0.18
N ALA A 64 6.59 5.12 -1.01
CA ALA A 64 7.63 5.07 -2.03
C ALA A 64 8.02 6.48 -2.47
N ARG A 65 9.29 6.67 -2.79
CA ARG A 65 9.85 7.92 -3.28
C ARG A 65 10.67 7.63 -4.53
N VAL A 66 10.40 8.32 -5.62
CA VAL A 66 11.14 8.17 -6.88
C VAL A 66 11.43 9.54 -7.48
N PRO A 67 12.54 9.71 -8.20
CA PRO A 67 12.79 10.96 -8.92
C PRO A 67 11.64 11.27 -9.89
N ALA A 68 11.26 12.54 -9.99
CA ALA A 68 10.25 12.98 -10.93
C ALA A 68 10.75 12.81 -12.37
N SER A 69 9.87 12.37 -13.26
CA SER A 69 10.12 12.25 -14.69
C SER A 69 8.89 12.67 -15.48
N VAL A 70 9.09 13.48 -16.49
CA VAL A 70 8.01 14.01 -17.36
C VAL A 70 7.74 13.02 -18.49
N PRO A 71 6.49 12.75 -18.86
CA PRO A 71 5.25 13.29 -18.29
C PRO A 71 4.68 12.43 -17.17
N SER A 72 5.29 11.29 -16.86
CA SER A 72 4.78 10.34 -15.89
C SER A 72 5.87 9.46 -15.29
N VAL A 73 5.58 8.85 -14.13
CA VAL A 73 6.37 7.77 -13.53
C VAL A 73 5.45 6.64 -13.11
N THR A 74 5.95 5.41 -13.10
CA THR A 74 5.25 4.25 -12.56
C THR A 74 5.96 3.76 -11.32
N ILE A 75 5.20 3.59 -10.24
CA ILE A 75 5.69 3.07 -8.96
C ILE A 75 4.99 1.74 -8.70
N GLU A 76 5.74 0.73 -8.28
CA GLU A 76 5.22 -0.56 -7.91
C GLU A 76 5.29 -0.75 -6.39
N LEU A 77 4.17 -1.10 -5.78
CA LEU A 77 4.05 -1.43 -4.36
C LEU A 77 3.61 -2.89 -4.21
N SER A 78 3.97 -3.50 -3.10
CA SER A 78 3.53 -4.84 -2.73
C SER A 78 2.65 -4.76 -1.50
N LEU A 79 1.33 -4.91 -1.67
CA LEU A 79 0.32 -4.66 -0.65
C LEU A 79 -0.49 -5.91 -0.33
N GLU A 80 -0.96 -6.01 0.92
CA GLU A 80 -1.93 -7.02 1.32
C GLU A 80 -3.26 -6.82 0.61
N PRO A 81 -3.99 -7.89 0.26
CA PRO A 81 -5.38 -7.78 -0.20
C PRO A 81 -6.26 -7.03 0.80
N GLY A 82 -7.17 -6.22 0.30
CA GLY A 82 -8.05 -5.40 1.13
C GLY A 82 -8.45 -4.11 0.43
N GLU A 83 -8.66 -3.05 1.19
CA GLU A 83 -8.93 -1.72 0.67
C GLU A 83 -7.74 -0.80 0.94
N CYS A 84 -7.36 0.01 -0.01
CA CYS A 84 -6.25 0.94 0.13
C CYS A 84 -6.54 2.26 -0.57
N ALA A 85 -6.26 3.38 0.08
CA ALA A 85 -6.27 4.70 -0.54
C ALA A 85 -4.84 5.16 -0.80
N PHE A 86 -4.60 5.72 -1.98
CA PHE A 86 -3.30 6.22 -2.38
C PHE A 86 -3.30 7.75 -2.39
N CYS A 87 -2.26 8.32 -1.79
CA CYS A 87 -1.96 9.74 -1.81
C CYS A 87 -0.63 9.95 -2.49
N VAL A 88 -0.55 10.89 -3.41
CA VAL A 88 0.70 11.23 -4.09
C VAL A 88 0.89 12.73 -4.10
N PHE A 89 2.13 13.18 -3.98
CA PHE A 89 2.49 14.57 -4.24
C PHE A 89 3.85 14.67 -4.92
N HIS A 90 4.04 15.75 -5.65
CA HIS A 90 5.30 16.07 -6.28
C HIS A 90 6.06 17.08 -5.41
N ASP A 91 6.96 16.59 -4.60
CA ASP A 91 7.89 17.35 -3.78
C ASP A 91 8.93 18.02 -4.70
N THR A 92 8.61 19.21 -5.17
CA THR A 92 9.40 19.92 -6.19
C THR A 92 10.65 20.57 -5.62
N ASN A 93 10.66 20.88 -4.33
CA ASN A 93 11.78 21.50 -3.61
C ASN A 93 12.61 20.52 -2.79
N SER A 94 12.19 19.23 -2.74
CA SER A 94 12.87 18.14 -2.03
C SER A 94 13.01 18.37 -0.50
N ASP A 95 12.01 19.03 0.11
CA ASP A 95 11.96 19.20 1.56
C ASP A 95 11.28 18.04 2.30
N GLY A 96 10.64 17.15 1.57
CA GLY A 96 10.02 15.93 2.09
C GLY A 96 8.55 16.09 2.50
N ASP A 97 8.00 17.30 2.45
CA ASP A 97 6.65 17.65 2.89
C ASP A 97 5.80 18.23 1.76
N LEU A 98 4.51 17.98 1.79
CA LEU A 98 3.56 18.67 0.91
C LEU A 98 3.35 20.09 1.43
N ASN A 99 3.98 21.04 0.80
CA ASN A 99 3.86 22.44 1.17
C ASN A 99 2.47 22.98 0.92
N ALA A 100 1.90 23.66 1.90
CA ALA A 100 0.61 24.33 1.81
C ALA A 100 0.75 25.85 1.93
N GLY A 101 -0.11 26.55 1.22
CA GLY A 101 -0.23 28.00 1.27
C GLY A 101 -1.27 28.47 2.28
N PHE A 102 -1.76 29.67 2.05
CA PHE A 102 -2.86 30.25 2.79
C PHE A 102 -4.12 29.35 2.70
N MET A 103 -4.83 29.17 3.80
CA MET A 103 -6.01 28.30 3.93
C MET A 103 -5.73 26.80 3.68
N GLY A 104 -4.48 26.34 3.78
CA GLY A 104 -4.16 24.93 3.62
C GLY A 104 -4.20 24.40 2.17
N ILE A 105 -4.24 25.29 1.19
CA ILE A 105 -4.22 24.90 -0.22
C ILE A 105 -2.81 24.42 -0.57
N PRO A 106 -2.64 23.19 -1.12
CA PRO A 106 -1.34 22.70 -1.54
C PRO A 106 -0.70 23.61 -2.60
N LYS A 107 0.58 23.94 -2.39
CA LYS A 107 1.38 24.70 -3.37
C LYS A 107 2.01 23.77 -4.40
N GLU A 108 2.18 22.52 -4.06
CA GLU A 108 2.78 21.49 -4.90
C GLU A 108 1.71 20.61 -5.54
N PRO A 109 1.98 20.04 -6.72
CA PRO A 109 1.06 19.12 -7.37
C PRO A 109 0.80 17.90 -6.49
N PHE A 110 -0.45 17.48 -6.40
CA PHE A 110 -0.86 16.32 -5.60
C PHE A 110 -1.97 15.53 -6.31
N GLY A 111 -2.24 14.34 -5.83
CA GLY A 111 -3.31 13.49 -6.33
C GLY A 111 -3.71 12.40 -5.32
N PHE A 112 -4.86 11.83 -5.56
CA PHE A 112 -5.37 10.69 -4.79
C PHE A 112 -5.99 9.67 -5.73
N SER A 113 -6.03 8.41 -5.32
CA SER A 113 -6.86 7.43 -6.01
C SER A 113 -8.33 7.91 -6.05
N ASN A 114 -9.01 7.67 -7.15
CA ASN A 114 -10.43 8.08 -7.37
C ASN A 114 -10.69 9.59 -7.15
N TYR A 115 -9.71 10.45 -7.45
CA TYR A 115 -9.85 11.90 -7.34
C TYR A 115 -9.89 12.56 -8.73
N ASP A 116 -10.92 13.38 -8.95
CA ASP A 116 -11.17 14.05 -10.22
C ASP A 116 -10.57 15.47 -10.30
N GLY A 117 -9.84 15.88 -9.28
CA GLY A 117 -9.21 17.21 -9.22
C GLY A 117 -10.17 18.34 -8.87
N LYS A 118 -11.42 18.05 -8.54
CA LYS A 118 -12.44 19.07 -8.25
C LYS A 118 -12.72 19.18 -6.76
N GLY A 119 -12.53 20.39 -6.24
CA GLY A 119 -12.79 20.70 -4.83
C GLY A 119 -11.85 20.01 -3.85
N PRO A 120 -12.15 20.04 -2.55
CA PRO A 120 -11.31 19.42 -1.53
C PRO A 120 -11.20 17.92 -1.73
N PRO A 121 -10.02 17.35 -1.48
CA PRO A 121 -9.86 15.90 -1.44
C PRO A 121 -10.79 15.27 -0.46
N GLY A 122 -11.36 14.35 -0.34
CA GLY A 122 -12.31 13.81 0.65
C GLY A 122 -11.59 13.02 1.73
N ASN A 123 -12.24 11.95 2.15
CA ASN A 123 -11.76 11.02 3.16
C ASN A 123 -11.36 9.68 2.52
N PHE A 124 -10.89 8.75 3.34
CA PHE A 124 -10.51 7.40 2.91
C PHE A 124 -11.57 6.72 2.05
N LYS A 125 -12.85 6.81 2.42
CA LYS A 125 -13.97 6.17 1.69
C LYS A 125 -14.08 6.64 0.24
N LYS A 126 -13.75 7.92 -0.03
CA LYS A 126 -13.78 8.48 -1.38
C LYS A 126 -12.62 7.95 -2.23
N HIS A 127 -11.47 7.70 -1.61
CA HIS A 127 -10.23 7.39 -2.31
C HIS A 127 -9.85 5.91 -2.30
N LYS A 128 -10.52 5.07 -1.50
CA LYS A 128 -10.20 3.66 -1.42
C LYS A 128 -10.41 2.91 -2.72
N VAL A 129 -9.51 1.99 -2.98
CA VAL A 129 -9.50 1.05 -4.10
C VAL A 129 -9.40 -0.35 -3.52
N ALA A 130 -10.15 -1.29 -4.08
CA ALA A 130 -10.04 -2.69 -3.70
C ALA A 130 -8.75 -3.30 -4.24
N ILE A 131 -7.97 -3.93 -3.37
CA ILE A 131 -6.82 -4.76 -3.72
C ILE A 131 -7.27 -6.23 -3.63
N PRO A 132 -7.73 -6.84 -4.73
CA PRO A 132 -8.21 -8.21 -4.69
C PRO A 132 -7.06 -9.19 -4.48
N SER A 133 -7.36 -10.35 -3.90
CA SER A 133 -6.40 -11.45 -3.84
C SER A 133 -6.03 -11.92 -5.25
N GLY A 134 -4.79 -12.38 -5.43
CA GLY A 134 -4.32 -12.89 -6.72
C GLY A 134 -2.87 -12.53 -6.99
N THR A 135 -2.33 -13.08 -8.07
CA THR A 135 -0.93 -12.93 -8.46
C THR A 135 -0.70 -11.88 -9.55
N GLU A 136 -1.75 -11.53 -10.30
CA GLU A 136 -1.63 -10.53 -11.37
C GLU A 136 -1.48 -9.12 -10.79
N ALA A 137 -0.66 -8.29 -11.41
CA ALA A 137 -0.48 -6.91 -11.00
C ALA A 137 -1.79 -6.11 -11.20
N LEU A 138 -2.18 -5.35 -10.17
CA LEU A 138 -3.24 -4.34 -10.29
C LEU A 138 -2.63 -3.06 -10.86
N ALA A 139 -3.21 -2.51 -11.92
CA ALA A 139 -2.77 -1.25 -12.52
C ALA A 139 -3.74 -0.12 -12.14
N LEU A 140 -3.19 1.01 -11.71
CA LEU A 140 -3.91 2.22 -11.35
C LEU A 140 -3.23 3.42 -12.00
N GLU A 141 -3.99 4.48 -12.25
CA GLU A 141 -3.49 5.78 -12.69
C GLU A 141 -3.96 6.87 -11.73
N ILE A 142 -3.06 7.78 -11.36
CA ILE A 142 -3.34 8.93 -10.51
C ILE A 142 -2.79 10.18 -11.19
N PRO A 143 -3.66 11.04 -11.75
CA PRO A 143 -3.24 12.31 -12.28
C PRO A 143 -2.92 13.30 -11.15
N LEU A 144 -1.82 14.02 -11.29
CA LEU A 144 -1.51 15.16 -10.44
C LEU A 144 -2.35 16.36 -10.82
N VAL A 145 -2.80 17.08 -9.81
CA VAL A 145 -3.50 18.38 -9.95
C VAL A 145 -2.76 19.44 -9.15
N LYS A 146 -2.90 20.68 -9.57
CA LYS A 146 -2.37 21.86 -8.87
C LYS A 146 -3.44 22.93 -8.89
N PHE A 147 -3.69 23.59 -7.77
CA PHE A 147 -4.61 24.72 -7.64
C PHE A 147 -3.89 26.05 -7.81
#